data_ac8698a70575e5029aa4fdf7e1d33baf
#
_entry.id   ac8698a70575e5029aa4fdf7e1d33baf
#
_cell.length_a   1.000
_cell.length_b   1.000
_cell.length_c   1.000
_cell.angle_alpha   90.00
_cell.angle_beta   90.00
_cell.angle_gamma   90.00
#
_symmetry.space_group_name_H-M   'P 1'
#
loop_
_entity.id
_entity.type
_entity.pdbx_description
1 polymer ?
#
loop_
_entity_poly.entity_id
_entity_poly.type
_entity_poly.pdbx_seq_one_letter_code
_entity_poly.pdbx_strand_id
1 'polypeptide(L)'
;MFRTDSIRLLAIACVLLLSGCKSDNTVNSIDDIVFPDKNISYDRTIQPLFNIACATSSCHDTKSFAGNLDLSSYSGIRQRFYDVVIVRDTVSSLLIRSIESRGALPPMPPGRPLTLNQRRGLKQWIMEGATDTIK
;
A
#
# COMPACT_ATOMS: atom_id res chain seq x y z
N MET A 1 -45.23 29.85 -27.10
CA MET A 1 -44.81 30.07 -25.70
C MET A 1 -44.28 28.80 -25.03
N PHE A 2 -43.74 27.83 -25.79
CA PHE A 2 -43.25 26.52 -25.28
C PHE A 2 -41.75 26.25 -25.51
N ARG A 3 -40.98 27.28 -25.93
CA ARG A 3 -39.58 27.07 -26.36
C ARG A 3 -38.53 27.39 -25.29
N THR A 4 -38.90 28.18 -24.29
CA THR A 4 -37.96 28.62 -23.23
C THR A 4 -37.84 27.62 -22.07
N ASP A 5 -38.89 26.84 -21.81
CA ASP A 5 -38.88 25.88 -20.70
C ASP A 5 -38.04 24.62 -21.01
N SER A 6 -38.01 24.19 -22.28
CA SER A 6 -37.20 23.07 -22.73
C SER A 6 -35.70 23.36 -22.64
N ILE A 7 -35.29 24.60 -22.90
CA ILE A 7 -33.87 25.01 -22.80
C ILE A 7 -33.43 25.09 -21.34
N ARG A 8 -34.33 25.54 -20.45
CA ARG A 8 -34.04 25.57 -18.99
C ARG A 8 -33.93 24.17 -18.37
N LEU A 9 -34.77 23.24 -18.79
CA LEU A 9 -34.70 21.83 -18.36
C LEU A 9 -33.43 21.13 -18.85
N LEU A 10 -32.99 21.39 -20.08
CA LEU A 10 -31.74 20.86 -20.62
C LEU A 10 -30.50 21.42 -19.89
N ALA A 11 -30.53 22.72 -19.55
CA ALA A 11 -29.42 23.35 -18.80
C ALA A 11 -29.29 22.80 -17.37
N ILE A 12 -30.42 22.53 -16.69
CA ILE A 12 -30.41 21.95 -15.34
C ILE A 12 -29.95 20.50 -15.37
N ALA A 13 -30.32 19.70 -16.36
CA ALA A 13 -29.86 18.32 -16.53
C ALA A 13 -28.35 18.25 -16.79
N CYS A 14 -27.77 19.20 -17.52
CA CYS A 14 -26.34 19.23 -17.82
C CYS A 14 -25.47 19.59 -16.59
N VAL A 15 -25.98 20.42 -15.66
CA VAL A 15 -25.29 20.81 -14.43
C VAL A 15 -25.23 19.66 -13.43
N LEU A 16 -26.23 18.76 -13.43
CA LEU A 16 -26.26 17.61 -12.52
C LEU A 16 -25.30 16.47 -12.90
N LEU A 17 -24.79 16.47 -14.13
CA LEU A 17 -23.85 15.45 -14.62
C LEU A 17 -22.37 15.77 -14.31
N LEU A 18 -22.07 16.96 -13.80
CA LEU A 18 -20.70 17.40 -13.51
C LEU A 18 -20.24 17.13 -12.07
N SER A 19 -21.08 16.54 -11.22
CA SER A 19 -20.79 16.34 -9.79
C SER A 19 -20.19 14.96 -9.47
N GLY A 20 -19.48 14.30 -10.35
CA GLY A 20 -19.07 12.92 -10.21
C GLY A 20 -17.58 12.58 -10.26
N CYS A 21 -16.67 13.55 -10.31
CA CYS A 21 -15.26 13.23 -10.13
C CYS A 21 -14.88 13.40 -8.65
N LYS A 22 -15.05 12.33 -7.85
CA LYS A 22 -14.28 12.20 -6.62
C LYS A 22 -12.81 12.06 -7.02
N SER A 23 -12.00 13.03 -6.62
CA SER A 23 -10.55 12.94 -6.75
C SER A 23 -10.07 11.66 -6.09
N ASP A 24 -9.39 10.83 -6.85
CA ASP A 24 -8.63 9.71 -6.32
C ASP A 24 -7.71 10.25 -5.22
N ASN A 25 -7.73 9.61 -4.05
CA ASN A 25 -6.80 9.89 -2.98
C ASN A 25 -5.40 9.50 -3.47
N THR A 26 -4.72 10.44 -4.12
CA THR A 26 -3.33 10.25 -4.50
C THR A 26 -2.52 10.20 -3.21
N VAL A 27 -2.02 9.04 -2.85
CA VAL A 27 -1.14 8.86 -1.70
C VAL A 27 0.21 9.48 -2.06
N ASN A 28 0.49 10.66 -1.54
CA ASN A 28 1.70 11.42 -1.83
C ASN A 28 2.75 11.33 -0.70
N SER A 29 2.35 10.86 0.48
CA SER A 29 3.23 10.71 1.63
C SER A 29 3.04 9.36 2.28
N ILE A 30 4.11 8.85 2.90
CA ILE A 30 4.03 7.64 3.71
C ILE A 30 3.04 7.81 4.89
N ASP A 31 2.88 9.02 5.40
CA ASP A 31 1.99 9.32 6.52
C ASP A 31 0.50 9.25 6.13
N ASP A 32 0.18 9.36 4.83
CA ASP A 32 -1.18 9.22 4.32
C ASP A 32 -1.66 7.75 4.32
N ILE A 33 -0.72 6.80 4.48
CA ILE A 33 -1.04 5.37 4.46
C ILE A 33 -1.40 4.91 5.86
N VAL A 34 -2.71 4.76 6.07
CA VAL A 34 -3.29 4.27 7.33
C VAL A 34 -3.87 2.87 7.11
N PHE A 35 -3.41 1.94 7.91
CA PHE A 35 -3.87 0.56 7.87
C PHE A 35 -5.11 0.37 8.75
N PRO A 36 -6.14 -0.33 8.26
CA PRO A 36 -7.24 -0.79 9.11
C PRO A 36 -6.75 -1.90 10.07
N ASP A 37 -7.55 -2.20 11.10
CA ASP A 37 -7.19 -3.24 12.07
C ASP A 37 -7.27 -4.66 11.52
N LYS A 38 -8.07 -4.88 10.46
CA LYS A 38 -8.32 -6.18 9.83
C LYS A 38 -8.55 -6.01 8.33
N ASN A 39 -8.55 -7.13 7.61
CA ASN A 39 -8.80 -7.19 6.16
C ASN A 39 -7.84 -6.27 5.40
N ILE A 40 -6.57 -6.45 5.66
CA ILE A 40 -5.52 -5.64 5.04
C ILE A 40 -5.47 -5.90 3.53
N SER A 41 -5.70 -4.85 2.76
CA SER A 41 -5.60 -4.91 1.31
C SER A 41 -4.15 -4.71 0.86
N TYR A 42 -3.65 -5.65 0.06
CA TYR A 42 -2.33 -5.49 -0.56
C TYR A 42 -2.29 -4.24 -1.44
N ASP A 43 -3.23 -4.11 -2.37
CA ASP A 43 -3.25 -3.03 -3.36
C ASP A 43 -3.51 -1.65 -2.76
N ARG A 44 -4.32 -1.58 -1.69
CA ARG A 44 -4.73 -0.29 -1.10
C ARG A 44 -3.78 0.22 -0.01
N THR A 45 -3.03 -0.68 0.63
CA THR A 45 -2.19 -0.30 1.79
C THR A 45 -0.77 -0.83 1.69
N ILE A 46 -0.58 -2.12 1.41
CA ILE A 46 0.76 -2.73 1.40
C ILE A 46 1.58 -2.22 0.22
N GLN A 47 1.08 -2.35 -1.02
CA GLN A 47 1.82 -1.93 -2.21
C GLN A 47 2.09 -0.41 -2.24
N PRO A 48 1.14 0.48 -1.90
CA PRO A 48 1.43 1.91 -1.74
C PRO A 48 2.52 2.20 -0.71
N LEU A 49 2.52 1.52 0.44
CA LEU A 49 3.58 1.65 1.43
C LEU A 49 4.93 1.21 0.86
N PHE A 50 4.97 0.06 0.19
CA PHE A 50 6.21 -0.43 -0.42
C PHE A 50 6.73 0.53 -1.48
N ASN A 51 5.87 1.06 -2.35
CA ASN A 51 6.28 1.98 -3.40
C ASN A 51 6.93 3.26 -2.87
N ILE A 52 6.42 3.79 -1.75
CA ILE A 52 6.92 5.06 -1.18
C ILE A 52 8.13 4.84 -0.25
N ALA A 53 8.17 3.71 0.48
CA ALA A 53 9.13 3.52 1.55
C ALA A 53 10.20 2.46 1.28
N CYS A 54 9.96 1.52 0.39
CA CYS A 54 10.80 0.33 0.26
C CYS A 54 11.31 0.09 -1.16
N ALA A 55 10.42 0.16 -2.16
CA ALA A 55 10.72 -0.10 -3.59
C ALA A 55 11.17 1.18 -4.32
N THR A 56 11.89 2.05 -3.63
CA THR A 56 12.45 3.26 -4.20
C THR A 56 13.77 2.98 -4.91
N SER A 57 14.21 3.93 -5.74
CA SER A 57 15.50 3.84 -6.44
C SER A 57 16.65 3.54 -5.47
N SER A 58 17.52 2.62 -5.84
CA SER A 58 18.64 2.11 -5.04
C SER A 58 18.24 1.22 -3.84
N CYS A 59 16.98 0.84 -3.73
CA CYS A 59 16.46 -0.03 -2.67
C CYS A 59 15.89 -1.33 -3.26
N HIS A 60 14.67 -1.69 -2.87
CA HIS A 60 14.04 -2.96 -3.27
C HIS A 60 13.13 -2.79 -4.49
N ASP A 61 13.58 -2.04 -5.49
CA ASP A 61 12.94 -1.95 -6.80
C ASP A 61 13.47 -3.03 -7.76
N THR A 62 12.81 -3.20 -8.92
CA THR A 62 13.19 -4.19 -9.94
C THR A 62 14.59 -3.99 -10.52
N LYS A 63 15.15 -2.78 -10.47
CA LYS A 63 16.47 -2.48 -11.03
C LYS A 63 17.58 -2.68 -9.99
N SER A 64 17.40 -2.11 -8.82
CA SER A 64 18.40 -2.14 -7.74
C SER A 64 18.43 -3.48 -7.04
N PHE A 65 17.27 -4.09 -6.86
CA PHE A 65 17.09 -5.44 -6.35
C PHE A 65 17.93 -5.72 -5.08
N ALA A 66 18.02 -4.71 -4.20
CA ALA A 66 18.84 -4.78 -3.00
C ALA A 66 18.46 -5.98 -2.14
N GLY A 67 19.46 -6.75 -1.71
CA GLY A 67 19.24 -7.97 -0.92
C GLY A 67 18.47 -9.07 -1.69
N ASN A 68 18.49 -9.04 -3.02
CA ASN A 68 17.72 -9.96 -3.87
C ASN A 68 16.22 -9.92 -3.57
N LEU A 69 15.69 -8.73 -3.30
CA LEU A 69 14.30 -8.53 -2.94
C LEU A 69 13.67 -7.45 -3.82
N ASP A 70 12.57 -7.79 -4.49
CA ASP A 70 11.72 -6.87 -5.22
C ASP A 70 10.40 -6.65 -4.48
N LEU A 71 10.14 -5.42 -4.08
CA LEU A 71 8.92 -4.98 -3.42
C LEU A 71 8.03 -4.11 -4.33
N SER A 72 8.36 -4.03 -5.62
CA SER A 72 7.58 -3.26 -6.60
C SER A 72 6.26 -3.93 -6.98
N SER A 73 6.09 -5.21 -6.64
CA SER A 73 4.89 -5.98 -6.95
C SER A 73 4.68 -7.13 -5.97
N TYR A 74 3.43 -7.63 -5.90
CA TYR A 74 3.13 -8.84 -5.13
C TYR A 74 3.91 -10.06 -5.61
N SER A 75 4.07 -10.23 -6.94
CA SER A 75 4.84 -11.33 -7.49
C SER A 75 6.33 -11.27 -7.09
N GLY A 76 6.88 -10.08 -6.94
CA GLY A 76 8.26 -9.87 -6.48
C GLY A 76 8.46 -10.35 -5.05
N ILE A 77 7.68 -9.84 -4.10
CA ILE A 77 7.80 -10.24 -2.70
C ILE A 77 7.42 -11.71 -2.47
N ARG A 78 6.49 -12.24 -3.26
CA ARG A 78 6.05 -13.64 -3.12
C ARG A 78 7.17 -14.64 -3.37
N GLN A 79 8.17 -14.31 -4.17
CA GLN A 79 9.35 -15.15 -4.38
C GLN A 79 10.19 -15.35 -3.10
N ARG A 80 9.97 -14.51 -2.09
CA ARG A 80 10.67 -14.52 -0.80
C ARG A 80 9.74 -14.85 0.37
N PHE A 81 8.67 -15.64 0.14
CA PHE A 81 7.76 -16.08 1.21
C PHE A 81 8.32 -17.22 2.06
N TYR A 82 9.52 -17.66 1.80
CA TYR A 82 10.23 -18.64 2.63
C TYR A 82 11.09 -17.99 3.73
N ASP A 83 11.40 -16.68 3.64
CA ASP A 83 12.27 -15.98 4.58
C ASP A 83 11.84 -14.54 4.88
N VAL A 84 11.56 -13.73 3.84
CA VAL A 84 11.18 -12.32 4.03
C VAL A 84 9.76 -12.20 4.59
N VAL A 85 8.82 -12.98 4.07
CA VAL A 85 7.45 -13.05 4.57
C VAL A 85 7.09 -14.51 4.81
N ILE A 86 7.18 -14.96 6.04
CA ILE A 86 6.71 -16.29 6.43
C ILE A 86 5.23 -16.15 6.82
N VAL A 87 4.36 -16.75 6.01
CA VAL A 87 2.91 -16.63 6.18
C VAL A 87 2.47 -17.06 7.59
N ARG A 88 1.72 -16.19 8.26
CA ARG A 88 1.26 -16.33 9.65
C ARG A 88 2.36 -16.39 10.72
N ASP A 89 3.59 -16.02 10.35
CA ASP A 89 4.71 -15.93 11.30
C ASP A 89 5.34 -14.55 11.26
N THR A 90 4.99 -13.70 12.19
CA THR A 90 5.56 -12.35 12.33
C THR A 90 6.83 -12.31 13.16
N VAL A 91 7.22 -13.43 13.77
CA VAL A 91 8.43 -13.52 14.59
C VAL A 91 9.64 -13.83 13.71
N SER A 92 9.50 -14.81 12.82
CA SER A 92 10.58 -15.28 11.94
C SER A 92 10.68 -14.48 10.64
N SER A 93 9.62 -13.80 10.20
CA SER A 93 9.62 -12.99 8.98
C SER A 93 10.66 -11.87 9.03
N LEU A 94 11.63 -11.88 8.08
CA LEU A 94 12.68 -10.86 8.00
C LEU A 94 12.11 -9.46 7.79
N LEU A 95 11.00 -9.31 7.06
CA LEU A 95 10.31 -8.04 6.89
C LEU A 95 10.01 -7.40 8.25
N ILE A 96 9.38 -8.15 9.15
CA ILE A 96 9.01 -7.62 10.48
C ILE A 96 10.23 -7.36 11.33
N ARG A 97 11.20 -8.25 11.30
CA ARG A 97 12.45 -8.08 12.06
C ARG A 97 13.22 -6.83 11.62
N SER A 98 13.28 -6.55 10.32
CA SER A 98 13.97 -5.38 9.78
C SER A 98 13.24 -4.07 10.10
N ILE A 99 11.91 -4.01 9.95
CA ILE A 99 11.14 -2.78 10.26
C ILE A 99 11.04 -2.49 11.77
N GLU A 100 11.28 -3.47 12.61
CA GLU A 100 11.33 -3.32 14.07
C GLU A 100 12.77 -3.27 14.61
N SER A 101 13.77 -3.28 13.75
CA SER A 101 15.19 -3.26 14.11
C SER A 101 15.59 -4.37 15.10
N ARG A 102 15.07 -5.58 14.88
CA ARG A 102 15.33 -6.71 15.77
C ARG A 102 16.63 -7.43 15.40
N GLY A 103 17.47 -7.61 16.37
CA GLY A 103 18.77 -8.29 16.22
C GLY A 103 19.81 -7.42 15.50
N ALA A 104 20.71 -8.03 14.75
CA ALA A 104 21.80 -7.37 14.03
C ALA A 104 21.40 -6.86 12.63
N LEU A 105 20.09 -6.84 12.30
CA LEU A 105 19.62 -6.36 11.00
C LEU A 105 19.62 -4.83 10.96
N PRO A 106 20.03 -4.22 9.83
CA PRO A 106 19.88 -2.80 9.65
C PRO A 106 18.39 -2.42 9.66
N PRO A 107 18.04 -1.26 10.25
CA PRO A 107 16.65 -0.81 10.27
C PRO A 107 16.16 -0.51 8.87
N MET A 108 14.93 -0.92 8.56
CA MET A 108 14.26 -0.64 7.29
C MET A 108 12.94 0.11 7.52
N PRO A 109 12.64 1.15 6.72
CA PRO A 109 13.55 1.83 5.79
C PRO A 109 14.65 2.61 6.53
N PRO A 110 15.84 2.78 5.93
CA PRO A 110 16.90 3.55 6.54
C PRO A 110 16.48 5.00 6.77
N GLY A 111 16.77 5.54 7.96
CA GLY A 111 16.55 6.96 8.29
C GLY A 111 15.10 7.37 8.57
N ARG A 112 14.10 6.57 8.22
CA ARG A 112 12.69 6.89 8.50
C ARG A 112 11.91 5.66 8.95
N PRO A 113 11.79 5.42 10.25
CA PRO A 113 11.05 4.28 10.77
C PRO A 113 9.55 4.38 10.44
N LEU A 114 8.93 3.24 10.19
CA LEU A 114 7.49 3.14 10.01
C LEU A 114 6.73 3.49 11.30
N THR A 115 5.56 4.07 11.16
CA THR A 115 4.66 4.34 12.29
C THR A 115 4.20 3.05 12.96
N LEU A 116 3.68 3.15 14.18
CA LEU A 116 3.13 1.99 14.89
C LEU A 116 1.96 1.36 14.12
N ASN A 117 1.08 2.18 13.51
CA ASN A 117 -0.04 1.70 12.69
C ASN A 117 0.47 0.91 11.49
N GLN A 118 1.46 1.41 10.74
CA GLN A 118 2.02 0.74 9.57
C GLN A 118 2.70 -0.59 9.93
N ARG A 119 3.46 -0.63 11.03
CA ARG A 119 4.07 -1.88 11.52
C ARG A 119 3.03 -2.92 11.94
N ARG A 120 1.95 -2.48 12.61
CA ARG A 120 0.81 -3.35 12.96
C ARG A 120 0.11 -3.86 11.72
N GLY A 121 -0.15 -3.00 10.74
CA GLY A 121 -0.79 -3.37 9.50
C GLY A 121 0.00 -4.42 8.70
N LEU A 122 1.32 -4.27 8.58
CA LEU A 122 2.19 -5.27 7.96
C LEU A 122 2.15 -6.62 8.69
N LYS A 123 2.18 -6.59 10.03
CA LYS A 123 2.00 -7.83 10.83
C LYS A 123 0.63 -8.46 10.60
N GLN A 124 -0.43 -7.65 10.62
CA GLN A 124 -1.78 -8.13 10.41
C GLN A 124 -1.94 -8.76 9.02
N TRP A 125 -1.40 -8.14 7.97
CA TRP A 125 -1.39 -8.72 6.63
C TRP A 125 -0.72 -10.12 6.60
N ILE A 126 0.44 -10.27 7.25
CA ILE A 126 1.12 -11.58 7.35
C ILE A 126 0.24 -12.58 8.08
N MET A 127 -0.40 -12.19 9.18
CA MET A 127 -1.29 -13.08 9.96
C MET A 127 -2.55 -13.48 9.18
N GLU A 128 -3.05 -12.61 8.30
CA GLU A 128 -4.19 -12.88 7.41
C GLU A 128 -3.83 -13.76 6.21
N GLY A 129 -2.56 -14.13 6.06
CA GLY A 129 -2.09 -15.04 5.02
C GLY A 129 -1.25 -14.39 3.93
N ALA A 130 -0.91 -13.11 4.07
CA ALA A 130 -0.06 -12.34 3.16
C ALA A 130 -0.54 -12.41 1.70
N THR A 131 -1.86 -12.33 1.46
CA THR A 131 -2.46 -12.42 0.13
C THR A 131 -2.54 -11.06 -0.56
N ASP A 132 -2.64 -11.06 -1.90
CA ASP A 132 -2.93 -9.86 -2.71
C ASP A 132 -4.43 -9.55 -2.79
N THR A 133 -5.28 -10.50 -2.43
CA THR A 133 -6.74 -10.35 -2.45
C THR A 133 -7.29 -10.14 -1.03
N ILE A 134 -8.33 -9.32 -0.91
CA ILE A 134 -9.13 -9.19 0.31
C ILE A 134 -10.02 -10.44 0.39
N LYS A 135 -10.02 -11.11 1.51
CA LYS A 135 -10.94 -12.24 1.79
C LYS A 135 -12.26 -11.71 2.33
#